data_c8e22d4665daf51d3677d62dd681fc77
#
_entry.id   c8e22d4665daf51d3677d62dd681fc77
#
_cell.length_a   1.000
_cell.length_b   1.000
_cell.length_c   1.000
_cell.angle_alpha   90.00
_cell.angle_beta   90.00
_cell.angle_gamma   90.00
#
_symmetry.space_group_name_H-M   'P 1'
#
loop_
_entity.id
_entity.type
_entity.pdbx_description
1 polymer ?
#
loop_
_entity_poly.entity_id
_entity_poly.type
_entity_poly.pdbx_seq_one_letter_code
_entity_poly.pdbx_strand_id
1 'polypeptide(L)'
;MKEKGKIKLGISIGDYNGIGCEVALKTFEDSRMLDFCTPIFFASNKLISQQKSALRINVNFNGVKDATSAVDGKINVVNVWKDSPKIEFGASTEEAGTYAIRSFEAAVKALKLGKIDVLVTAPINKNNIQSDNFKFPGHTDYLAKELDGQSLMFMVTDELKVGLLTDHIAVKDVAQAITSKLIREKVNTITESLKMDFGIRRPRIALLGINPHSGDNGTIGEEDEKILKPMIQELFDKGTLVYGPYSADSFFGSNGHRNFDAIIAAYHDQGLIPFKTLSFGKGVNYTAGLNGVRTSPDHGTAFEIAGKGQADPSSFKEAVFTGIQIYRNRREYKELIKNPLQKQKTKKAS
;
A
#
# COMPACT_ATOMS: atom_id res chain seq x y z
N MET A 1 4.71 -5.62 -30.79
CA MET A 1 4.87 -4.76 -29.59
C MET A 1 6.34 -4.74 -29.24
N LYS A 2 7.01 -3.57 -29.18
CA LYS A 2 8.38 -3.51 -28.65
C LYS A 2 8.35 -3.99 -27.20
N GLU A 3 9.15 -5.00 -26.87
CA GLU A 3 9.38 -5.42 -25.49
C GLU A 3 9.78 -4.16 -24.70
N LYS A 4 8.87 -3.68 -23.87
CA LYS A 4 9.25 -2.68 -22.87
C LYS A 4 10.12 -3.41 -21.86
N GLY A 5 11.30 -2.84 -21.54
CA GLY A 5 12.22 -3.39 -20.54
C GLY A 5 11.53 -3.81 -19.23
N LYS A 6 12.23 -4.53 -18.38
CA LYS A 6 11.72 -5.00 -17.08
C LYS A 6 11.14 -3.85 -16.27
N ILE A 7 10.16 -4.14 -15.41
CA ILE A 7 9.54 -3.16 -14.50
C ILE A 7 10.61 -2.61 -13.57
N LYS A 8 10.79 -1.29 -13.55
CA LYS A 8 11.71 -0.61 -12.66
C LYS A 8 11.07 -0.43 -11.28
N LEU A 9 11.57 -1.17 -10.31
CA LEU A 9 11.07 -1.20 -8.94
C LEU A 9 11.95 -0.32 -8.04
N GLY A 10 11.46 0.86 -7.67
CA GLY A 10 12.13 1.71 -6.68
C GLY A 10 11.91 1.19 -5.26
N ILE A 11 12.96 1.24 -4.43
CA ILE A 11 12.93 0.83 -3.04
C ILE A 11 13.46 1.96 -2.18
N SER A 12 12.63 2.50 -1.29
CA SER A 12 13.11 3.35 -0.20
C SER A 12 13.48 2.47 0.99
N ILE A 13 14.65 2.70 1.58
CA ILE A 13 15.24 1.78 2.56
C ILE A 13 14.63 1.87 3.97
N GLY A 14 13.79 2.89 4.23
CA GLY A 14 13.23 3.13 5.55
C GLY A 14 14.29 3.50 6.59
N ASP A 15 13.99 3.22 7.86
CA ASP A 15 14.94 3.41 8.96
C ASP A 15 16.02 2.31 8.90
N TYR A 16 17.26 2.71 8.62
CA TYR A 16 18.37 1.78 8.41
C TYR A 16 18.87 1.12 9.72
N ASN A 17 18.44 1.61 10.89
CA ASN A 17 18.69 0.96 12.18
C ASN A 17 17.65 -0.13 12.49
N GLY A 18 16.55 -0.21 11.73
CA GLY A 18 15.55 -1.27 11.79
C GLY A 18 15.82 -2.38 10.79
N ILE A 19 14.78 -3.21 10.54
CA ILE A 19 14.88 -4.37 9.63
C ILE A 19 14.67 -4.02 8.15
N GLY A 20 14.37 -2.76 7.80
CA GLY A 20 13.99 -2.37 6.44
C GLY A 20 15.01 -2.75 5.37
N CYS A 21 16.29 -2.42 5.57
CA CYS A 21 17.37 -2.82 4.67
C CYS A 21 17.55 -4.34 4.62
N GLU A 22 17.43 -5.03 5.75
CA GLU A 22 17.57 -6.48 5.86
C GLU A 22 16.55 -7.20 4.98
N VAL A 23 15.25 -6.93 5.19
CA VAL A 23 14.18 -7.61 4.44
C VAL A 23 14.21 -7.26 2.94
N ALA A 24 14.57 -6.02 2.61
CA ALA A 24 14.71 -5.61 1.22
C ALA A 24 15.86 -6.33 0.52
N LEU A 25 17.05 -6.41 1.13
CA LEU A 25 18.20 -7.11 0.57
C LEU A 25 17.97 -8.62 0.48
N LYS A 26 17.45 -9.24 1.54
CA LYS A 26 17.11 -10.68 1.57
C LYS A 26 16.09 -11.06 0.49
N THR A 27 15.17 -10.19 0.15
CA THR A 27 14.21 -10.43 -0.95
C THR A 27 14.92 -10.72 -2.26
N PHE A 28 16.07 -10.11 -2.51
CA PHE A 28 16.84 -10.25 -3.76
C PHE A 28 18.07 -11.17 -3.63
N GLU A 29 18.25 -11.89 -2.54
CA GLU A 29 19.22 -13.00 -2.47
C GLU A 29 18.84 -14.11 -3.44
N ASP A 30 17.54 -14.35 -3.64
CA ASP A 30 17.05 -15.19 -4.72
C ASP A 30 17.13 -14.43 -6.04
N SER A 31 18.13 -14.74 -6.86
CA SER A 31 18.36 -14.07 -8.15
C SER A 31 17.18 -14.16 -9.12
N ARG A 32 16.26 -15.14 -8.95
CA ARG A 32 15.04 -15.25 -9.76
C ARG A 32 14.13 -14.03 -9.61
N MET A 33 14.23 -13.31 -8.50
CA MET A 33 13.51 -12.04 -8.33
C MET A 33 13.87 -11.01 -9.40
N LEU A 34 15.10 -11.07 -9.92
CA LEU A 34 15.56 -10.19 -10.99
C LEU A 34 14.92 -10.49 -12.36
N ASP A 35 14.22 -11.62 -12.49
CA ASP A 35 13.45 -11.93 -13.70
C ASP A 35 12.14 -11.14 -13.77
N PHE A 36 11.59 -10.76 -12.61
CA PHE A 36 10.30 -10.04 -12.52
C PHE A 36 10.44 -8.53 -12.61
N CYS A 37 11.56 -7.97 -12.13
CA CYS A 37 11.78 -6.52 -12.07
C CYS A 37 13.26 -6.16 -12.07
N THR A 38 13.53 -4.86 -12.23
CA THR A 38 14.83 -4.23 -12.02
C THR A 38 14.79 -3.44 -10.72
N PRO A 39 15.30 -3.98 -9.60
CA PRO A 39 15.28 -3.28 -8.31
C PRO A 39 16.29 -2.13 -8.27
N ILE A 40 15.82 -0.99 -7.72
CA ILE A 40 16.58 0.26 -7.62
C ILE A 40 16.44 0.80 -6.20
N PHE A 41 17.47 0.62 -5.40
CA PHE A 41 17.53 1.13 -4.04
C PHE A 41 17.91 2.63 -4.05
N PHE A 42 17.16 3.43 -3.35
CA PHE A 42 17.48 4.84 -3.12
C PHE A 42 18.21 4.98 -1.78
N ALA A 43 19.53 4.91 -1.81
CA ALA A 43 20.37 4.87 -0.60
C ALA A 43 21.77 5.46 -0.88
N SER A 44 22.80 4.92 -0.26
CA SER A 44 24.19 5.06 -0.72
C SER A 44 24.85 3.69 -0.83
N ASN A 45 25.81 3.54 -1.75
CA ASN A 45 26.58 2.31 -1.91
C ASN A 45 27.28 1.92 -0.60
N LYS A 46 27.78 2.92 0.15
CA LYS A 46 28.44 2.69 1.45
C LYS A 46 27.50 2.06 2.47
N LEU A 47 26.30 2.64 2.64
CA LEU A 47 25.30 2.10 3.59
C LEU A 47 24.87 0.69 3.21
N ILE A 48 24.57 0.45 1.93
CA ILE A 48 24.17 -0.89 1.45
C ILE A 48 25.30 -1.91 1.67
N SER A 49 26.57 -1.52 1.42
CA SER A 49 27.72 -2.39 1.69
C SER A 49 27.89 -2.70 3.17
N GLN A 50 27.70 -1.72 4.06
CA GLN A 50 27.77 -1.91 5.51
C GLN A 50 26.66 -2.84 6.00
N GLN A 51 25.42 -2.60 5.59
CA GLN A 51 24.25 -3.44 5.92
C GLN A 51 24.46 -4.89 5.47
N LYS A 52 24.84 -5.06 4.19
CA LYS A 52 25.14 -6.36 3.60
C LYS A 52 26.20 -7.13 4.41
N SER A 53 27.28 -6.45 4.76
CA SER A 53 28.40 -7.06 5.52
C SER A 53 28.00 -7.41 6.95
N ALA A 54 27.35 -6.49 7.66
CA ALA A 54 26.91 -6.70 9.04
C ALA A 54 25.90 -7.85 9.17
N LEU A 55 25.00 -7.97 8.21
CA LEU A 55 23.92 -8.97 8.19
C LEU A 55 24.31 -10.28 7.46
N ARG A 56 25.51 -10.34 6.87
CA ARG A 56 26.04 -11.47 6.08
C ARG A 56 25.11 -11.85 4.90
N ILE A 57 24.51 -10.85 4.26
CA ILE A 57 23.60 -11.08 3.12
C ILE A 57 24.44 -11.16 1.83
N ASN A 58 24.21 -12.20 1.02
CA ASN A 58 24.98 -12.46 -0.19
C ASN A 58 24.28 -11.93 -1.44
N VAL A 59 24.38 -10.61 -1.67
CA VAL A 59 23.88 -9.96 -2.89
C VAL A 59 24.97 -9.13 -3.55
N ASN A 60 24.94 -9.01 -4.88
CA ASN A 60 25.76 -8.09 -5.64
C ASN A 60 24.90 -6.94 -6.14
N PHE A 61 25.41 -5.73 -6.05
CA PHE A 61 24.71 -4.55 -6.54
C PHE A 61 25.61 -3.65 -7.39
N ASN A 62 24.99 -2.83 -8.19
CA ASN A 62 25.61 -1.90 -9.11
C ASN A 62 25.25 -0.45 -8.73
N GLY A 63 26.25 0.38 -8.44
CA GLY A 63 26.05 1.80 -8.20
C GLY A 63 25.72 2.53 -9.50
N VAL A 64 24.61 3.27 -9.53
CA VAL A 64 24.17 4.02 -10.71
C VAL A 64 24.01 5.51 -10.41
N LYS A 65 24.10 6.35 -11.44
CA LYS A 65 23.95 7.80 -11.30
C LYS A 65 22.51 8.19 -10.96
N ASP A 66 21.56 7.59 -11.62
CA ASP A 66 20.12 7.78 -11.39
C ASP A 66 19.32 6.52 -11.83
N ALA A 67 18.01 6.52 -11.61
CA ALA A 67 17.15 5.38 -11.93
C ALA A 67 17.03 5.09 -13.43
N THR A 68 17.35 6.06 -14.32
CA THR A 68 17.31 5.82 -15.77
C THR A 68 18.50 4.98 -16.24
N SER A 69 19.61 5.02 -15.49
CA SER A 69 20.83 4.27 -15.75
C SER A 69 20.84 2.87 -15.14
N ALA A 70 19.70 2.43 -14.55
CA ALA A 70 19.60 1.10 -13.95
C ALA A 70 19.79 0.00 -14.98
N VAL A 71 20.52 -1.05 -14.59
CA VAL A 71 20.86 -2.19 -15.43
C VAL A 71 19.94 -3.36 -15.09
N ASP A 72 19.25 -3.90 -16.10
CA ASP A 72 18.39 -5.07 -15.97
C ASP A 72 19.18 -6.32 -15.53
N GLY A 73 18.56 -7.16 -14.71
CA GLY A 73 19.19 -8.36 -14.16
C GLY A 73 20.20 -8.08 -13.04
N LYS A 74 20.25 -6.85 -12.53
CA LYS A 74 21.09 -6.45 -11.40
C LYS A 74 20.30 -5.68 -10.36
N ILE A 75 20.74 -5.78 -9.10
CA ILE A 75 20.33 -4.85 -8.06
C ILE A 75 21.08 -3.53 -8.31
N ASN A 76 20.34 -2.42 -8.38
CA ASN A 76 20.93 -1.09 -8.60
C ASN A 76 20.79 -0.23 -7.34
N VAL A 77 21.78 0.63 -7.10
CA VAL A 77 21.76 1.60 -6.00
C VAL A 77 21.98 2.99 -6.56
N VAL A 78 21.01 3.87 -6.42
CA VAL A 78 21.13 5.30 -6.68
C VAL A 78 21.71 5.96 -5.44
N ASN A 79 22.87 6.60 -5.56
CA ASN A 79 23.49 7.31 -4.45
C ASN A 79 22.76 8.64 -4.19
N VAL A 80 21.82 8.62 -3.23
CA VAL A 80 21.09 9.81 -2.77
C VAL A 80 21.95 10.71 -1.91
N TRP A 81 22.96 10.14 -1.24
CA TRP A 81 23.97 10.84 -0.43
C TRP A 81 25.34 10.18 -0.54
N LYS A 82 26.36 10.91 -0.15
CA LYS A 82 27.77 10.46 -0.17
C LYS A 82 28.29 10.04 1.21
N ASP A 83 27.63 10.52 2.25
CA ASP A 83 28.01 10.30 3.64
C ASP A 83 27.90 8.81 4.02
N SER A 84 28.55 8.45 5.11
CA SER A 84 28.49 7.10 5.68
C SER A 84 27.91 7.20 7.10
N PRO A 85 26.57 7.19 7.24
CA PRO A 85 25.96 7.30 8.55
C PRO A 85 26.32 6.10 9.42
N LYS A 86 26.38 6.32 10.74
CA LYS A 86 26.64 5.25 11.71
C LYS A 86 25.43 4.35 11.84
N ILE A 87 25.61 3.05 11.64
CA ILE A 87 24.55 2.06 11.88
C ILE A 87 24.53 1.69 13.37
N GLU A 88 23.39 1.89 14.00
CA GLU A 88 23.13 1.53 15.40
C GLU A 88 21.86 0.67 15.45
N PHE A 89 21.98 -0.62 15.09
CA PHE A 89 20.84 -1.52 15.02
C PHE A 89 20.00 -1.51 16.30
N GLY A 90 18.68 -1.39 16.15
CA GLY A 90 17.73 -1.34 17.23
C GLY A 90 17.57 0.05 17.89
N ALA A 91 18.37 1.04 17.49
CA ALA A 91 18.29 2.39 18.04
C ALA A 91 17.46 3.32 17.14
N SER A 92 16.52 4.04 17.74
CA SER A 92 15.82 5.14 17.07
C SER A 92 16.65 6.43 17.17
N THR A 93 17.25 6.87 16.06
CA THR A 93 18.08 8.07 16.01
C THR A 93 17.51 9.09 15.00
N GLU A 94 17.68 10.39 15.26
CA GLU A 94 17.29 11.46 14.32
C GLU A 94 18.03 11.35 12.98
N GLU A 95 19.30 10.92 13.04
CA GLU A 95 20.10 10.70 11.84
C GLU A 95 19.45 9.64 10.93
N ALA A 96 19.03 8.48 11.49
CA ALA A 96 18.37 7.43 10.74
C ALA A 96 17.03 7.90 10.14
N GLY A 97 16.25 8.67 10.90
CA GLY A 97 15.02 9.31 10.42
C GLY A 97 15.27 10.24 9.23
N THR A 98 16.30 11.09 9.32
CA THR A 98 16.68 12.01 8.24
C THR A 98 17.03 11.25 6.95
N TYR A 99 17.84 10.20 7.02
CA TYR A 99 18.21 9.41 5.84
C TYR A 99 17.04 8.56 5.31
N ALA A 100 16.15 8.09 6.19
CA ALA A 100 14.93 7.41 5.77
C ALA A 100 14.05 8.32 4.90
N ILE A 101 13.87 9.58 5.30
CA ILE A 101 13.12 10.57 4.53
C ILE A 101 13.84 10.93 3.22
N ARG A 102 15.15 11.17 3.23
CA ARG A 102 15.93 11.45 2.00
C ARG A 102 15.79 10.31 0.98
N SER A 103 15.84 9.06 1.43
CA SER A 103 15.61 7.88 0.60
C SER A 103 14.21 7.89 0.00
N PHE A 104 13.21 8.13 0.83
CA PHE A 104 11.80 8.13 0.43
C PHE A 104 11.48 9.26 -0.58
N GLU A 105 11.87 10.49 -0.28
CA GLU A 105 11.67 11.65 -1.16
C GLU A 105 12.31 11.45 -2.54
N ALA A 106 13.54 10.93 -2.57
CA ALA A 106 14.23 10.62 -3.83
C ALA A 106 13.49 9.56 -4.64
N ALA A 107 12.95 8.52 -3.99
CA ALA A 107 12.18 7.46 -4.63
C ALA A 107 10.82 7.99 -5.14
N VAL A 108 10.11 8.79 -4.35
CA VAL A 108 8.84 9.43 -4.76
C VAL A 108 9.05 10.36 -5.95
N LYS A 109 10.11 11.17 -5.92
CA LYS A 109 10.47 12.02 -7.07
C LYS A 109 10.74 11.21 -8.33
N ALA A 110 11.41 10.06 -8.20
CA ALA A 110 11.67 9.17 -9.33
C ALA A 110 10.37 8.55 -9.87
N LEU A 111 9.43 8.17 -8.98
CA LEU A 111 8.09 7.68 -9.35
C LEU A 111 7.28 8.76 -10.09
N LYS A 112 7.22 9.95 -9.54
CA LYS A 112 6.51 11.11 -10.11
C LYS A 112 7.01 11.48 -11.52
N LEU A 113 8.32 11.34 -11.74
CA LEU A 113 8.97 11.61 -13.04
C LEU A 113 8.94 10.39 -14.00
N GLY A 114 8.30 9.29 -13.64
CA GLY A 114 8.24 8.08 -14.46
C GLY A 114 9.60 7.39 -14.68
N LYS A 115 10.58 7.63 -13.80
CA LYS A 115 11.91 6.98 -13.84
C LYS A 115 11.89 5.59 -13.19
N ILE A 116 10.88 5.33 -12.34
CA ILE A 116 10.51 4.02 -11.81
C ILE A 116 9.03 3.79 -12.05
N ASP A 117 8.63 2.53 -12.12
CA ASP A 117 7.25 2.11 -12.40
C ASP A 117 6.45 1.84 -11.13
N VAL A 118 7.12 1.33 -10.09
CA VAL A 118 6.56 0.93 -8.81
C VAL A 118 7.48 1.41 -7.70
N LEU A 119 6.93 1.83 -6.58
CA LEU A 119 7.64 2.14 -5.34
C LEU A 119 7.27 1.14 -4.25
N VAL A 120 8.26 0.46 -3.68
CA VAL A 120 8.12 -0.33 -2.44
C VAL A 120 8.85 0.39 -1.33
N THR A 121 8.16 0.69 -0.25
CA THR A 121 8.75 1.41 0.89
C THR A 121 9.04 0.46 2.04
N ALA A 122 10.28 0.45 2.54
CA ALA A 122 10.60 -0.18 3.80
C ALA A 122 10.09 0.66 5.00
N PRO A 123 9.92 0.05 6.17
CA PRO A 123 9.32 0.72 7.32
C PRO A 123 10.17 1.88 7.85
N ILE A 124 9.46 2.93 8.30
CA ILE A 124 10.02 4.11 8.97
C ILE A 124 9.56 4.17 10.42
N ASN A 125 10.34 4.84 11.25
CA ASN A 125 9.91 5.16 12.61
C ASN A 125 9.26 6.55 12.60
N LYS A 126 7.97 6.61 12.94
CA LYS A 126 7.18 7.85 12.90
C LYS A 126 7.67 8.94 13.87
N ASN A 127 8.39 8.55 14.93
CA ASN A 127 8.88 9.51 15.91
C ASN A 127 10.16 10.22 15.44
N ASN A 128 11.09 9.52 14.77
CA ASN A 128 12.38 10.08 14.38
C ASN A 128 12.40 10.73 12.99
N ILE A 129 11.32 10.56 12.20
CA ILE A 129 11.19 11.22 10.88
C ILE A 129 10.68 12.65 10.98
N GLN A 130 10.11 13.07 12.13
CA GLN A 130 9.59 14.42 12.32
C GLN A 130 10.74 15.41 12.33
N SER A 131 10.68 16.41 11.48
CA SER A 131 11.66 17.50 11.40
C SER A 131 11.00 18.77 10.88
N ASP A 132 11.73 19.89 10.90
CA ASP A 132 11.22 21.14 10.32
C ASP A 132 10.91 21.00 8.82
N ASN A 133 11.59 20.11 8.13
CA ASN A 133 11.44 19.87 6.70
C ASN A 133 10.43 18.75 6.36
N PHE A 134 10.07 17.88 7.32
CA PHE A 134 9.14 16.78 7.12
C PHE A 134 8.12 16.71 8.26
N LYS A 135 6.94 17.28 8.03
CA LYS A 135 5.84 17.38 9.02
C LYS A 135 4.68 16.43 8.72
N PHE A 136 4.92 15.38 7.92
CA PHE A 136 3.89 14.40 7.57
C PHE A 136 3.86 13.26 8.60
N PRO A 137 2.67 12.77 8.99
CA PRO A 137 2.53 11.63 9.91
C PRO A 137 3.17 10.35 9.39
N GLY A 138 3.28 10.21 8.05
CA GLY A 138 3.85 9.02 7.43
C GLY A 138 3.92 9.07 5.91
N HIS A 139 4.18 7.92 5.31
CA HIS A 139 4.33 7.78 3.86
C HIS A 139 3.08 8.22 3.07
N THR A 140 1.89 7.81 3.54
CA THR A 140 0.62 8.01 2.82
C THR A 140 0.29 9.49 2.65
N ASP A 141 0.48 10.29 3.72
CA ASP A 141 0.17 11.72 3.69
C ASP A 141 1.12 12.49 2.76
N TYR A 142 2.41 12.13 2.77
CA TYR A 142 3.38 12.70 1.84
C TYR A 142 3.06 12.33 0.39
N LEU A 143 2.71 11.07 0.14
CA LEU A 143 2.32 10.62 -1.21
C LEU A 143 1.06 11.33 -1.71
N ALA A 144 0.07 11.56 -0.82
CA ALA A 144 -1.15 12.29 -1.16
C ALA A 144 -0.87 13.74 -1.59
N LYS A 145 0.21 14.35 -1.05
CA LYS A 145 0.66 15.69 -1.48
C LYS A 145 1.41 15.66 -2.80
N GLU A 146 2.27 14.65 -3.01
CA GLU A 146 3.20 14.63 -4.15
C GLU A 146 2.63 13.99 -5.41
N LEU A 147 1.64 13.12 -5.29
CA LEU A 147 0.99 12.41 -6.38
C LEU A 147 -0.47 12.84 -6.54
N ASP A 148 -1.00 12.75 -7.75
CA ASP A 148 -2.40 13.08 -8.02
C ASP A 148 -3.33 11.96 -7.56
N GLY A 149 -4.46 12.34 -6.98
CA GLY A 149 -5.52 11.42 -6.54
C GLY A 149 -5.89 11.59 -5.07
N GLN A 150 -6.75 10.71 -4.59
CA GLN A 150 -7.19 10.63 -3.20
C GLN A 150 -6.62 9.37 -2.57
N SER A 151 -5.63 9.53 -1.70
CA SER A 151 -4.98 8.38 -1.06
C SER A 151 -5.95 7.63 -0.14
N LEU A 152 -5.87 6.31 -0.20
CA LEU A 152 -6.60 5.41 0.67
C LEU A 152 -5.68 4.26 1.10
N MET A 153 -5.60 4.01 2.40
CA MET A 153 -4.92 2.83 2.93
C MET A 153 -5.76 1.58 2.63
N PHE A 154 -5.18 0.67 1.85
CA PHE A 154 -5.82 -0.56 1.44
C PHE A 154 -4.92 -1.74 1.83
N MET A 155 -5.36 -2.52 2.80
CA MET A 155 -4.66 -3.71 3.24
C MET A 155 -5.06 -4.87 2.35
N VAL A 156 -4.09 -5.53 1.72
CA VAL A 156 -4.38 -6.51 0.68
C VAL A 156 -3.56 -7.79 0.82
N THR A 157 -4.21 -8.90 0.54
CA THR A 157 -3.63 -10.19 0.14
C THR A 157 -4.35 -10.63 -1.13
N ASP A 158 -3.98 -11.77 -1.68
CA ASP A 158 -4.70 -12.34 -2.83
C ASP A 158 -6.18 -12.54 -2.51
N GLU A 159 -6.50 -13.06 -1.31
CA GLU A 159 -7.85 -13.48 -0.93
C GLU A 159 -8.64 -12.40 -0.17
N LEU A 160 -7.96 -11.47 0.51
CA LEU A 160 -8.61 -10.51 1.41
C LEU A 160 -8.13 -9.09 1.14
N LYS A 161 -9.07 -8.17 0.96
CA LYS A 161 -8.78 -6.75 0.77
C LYS A 161 -9.65 -5.93 1.71
N VAL A 162 -9.03 -5.11 2.55
CA VAL A 162 -9.70 -4.32 3.58
C VAL A 162 -9.33 -2.85 3.46
N GLY A 163 -10.33 -2.01 3.21
CA GLY A 163 -10.24 -0.56 3.29
C GLY A 163 -10.91 -0.03 4.55
N LEU A 164 -10.64 1.21 4.88
CA LEU A 164 -11.15 1.87 6.08
C LEU A 164 -11.93 3.14 5.71
N LEU A 165 -13.07 3.38 6.36
CA LEU A 165 -13.72 4.69 6.31
C LEU A 165 -12.90 5.71 7.09
N THR A 166 -12.53 5.37 8.33
CA THR A 166 -11.64 6.18 9.16
C THR A 166 -10.42 5.34 9.56
N ASP A 167 -9.23 5.95 9.55
CA ASP A 167 -7.98 5.25 9.86
C ASP A 167 -7.32 5.73 11.16
N HIS A 168 -6.64 6.86 11.18
CA HIS A 168 -5.86 7.34 12.32
C HIS A 168 -6.59 8.44 13.13
N ILE A 169 -7.81 8.15 13.60
CA ILE A 169 -8.55 9.03 14.49
C ILE A 169 -8.90 8.33 15.81
N ALA A 170 -9.20 9.09 16.85
CA ALA A 170 -9.62 8.51 18.12
C ALA A 170 -10.97 7.79 17.98
N VAL A 171 -11.15 6.64 18.65
CA VAL A 171 -12.38 5.83 18.56
C VAL A 171 -13.63 6.63 18.88
N LYS A 172 -13.57 7.56 19.85
CA LYS A 172 -14.68 8.45 20.22
C LYS A 172 -15.18 9.34 19.08
N ASP A 173 -14.33 9.62 18.10
CA ASP A 173 -14.63 10.55 17.00
C ASP A 173 -15.10 9.80 15.72
N VAL A 174 -15.05 8.45 15.72
CA VAL A 174 -15.35 7.62 14.54
C VAL A 174 -16.75 7.86 14.02
N ALA A 175 -17.77 7.73 14.85
CA ALA A 175 -19.17 7.86 14.43
C ALA A 175 -19.45 9.24 13.82
N GLN A 176 -18.89 10.31 14.44
CA GLN A 176 -19.05 11.69 13.94
C GLN A 176 -18.31 11.93 12.63
N ALA A 177 -17.17 11.29 12.42
CA ALA A 177 -16.36 11.44 11.21
C ALA A 177 -17.01 10.75 9.98
N ILE A 178 -17.84 9.73 10.18
CA ILE A 178 -18.48 8.99 9.10
C ILE A 178 -19.68 9.76 8.54
N THR A 179 -19.47 10.36 7.38
CA THR A 179 -20.50 11.14 6.66
C THR A 179 -20.84 10.47 5.33
N SER A 180 -22.01 10.78 4.76
CA SER A 180 -22.40 10.32 3.42
C SER A 180 -21.35 10.67 2.35
N LYS A 181 -20.70 11.83 2.47
CA LYS A 181 -19.63 12.25 1.56
C LYS A 181 -18.42 11.31 1.68
N LEU A 182 -17.95 11.04 2.91
CA LEU A 182 -16.80 10.17 3.16
C LEU A 182 -17.06 8.75 2.64
N ILE A 183 -18.24 8.19 2.92
CA ILE A 183 -18.63 6.85 2.44
C ILE A 183 -18.55 6.78 0.92
N ARG A 184 -19.15 7.76 0.23
CA ARG A 184 -19.16 7.82 -1.23
C ARG A 184 -17.74 7.92 -1.80
N GLU A 185 -16.90 8.77 -1.25
CA GLU A 185 -15.50 8.94 -1.69
C GLU A 185 -14.71 7.64 -1.50
N LYS A 186 -14.78 7.02 -0.34
CA LYS A 186 -14.05 5.77 -0.02
C LYS A 186 -14.53 4.59 -0.88
N VAL A 187 -15.86 4.41 -1.02
CA VAL A 187 -16.43 3.35 -1.86
C VAL A 187 -16.04 3.53 -3.32
N ASN A 188 -16.09 4.75 -3.85
CA ASN A 188 -15.68 5.02 -5.22
C ASN A 188 -14.19 4.74 -5.44
N THR A 189 -13.32 5.21 -4.55
CA THR A 189 -11.87 4.97 -4.64
C THR A 189 -11.56 3.46 -4.62
N ILE A 190 -12.20 2.70 -3.72
CA ILE A 190 -12.03 1.25 -3.65
C ILE A 190 -12.58 0.55 -4.90
N THR A 191 -13.76 0.96 -5.37
CA THR A 191 -14.36 0.40 -6.59
C THR A 191 -13.45 0.58 -7.82
N GLU A 192 -12.92 1.78 -8.01
CA GLU A 192 -12.00 2.05 -9.13
C GLU A 192 -10.67 1.31 -8.96
N SER A 193 -10.13 1.22 -7.74
CA SER A 193 -8.94 0.44 -7.45
C SER A 193 -9.15 -1.06 -7.76
N LEU A 194 -10.29 -1.64 -7.32
CA LEU A 194 -10.60 -3.03 -7.62
C LEU A 194 -10.66 -3.32 -9.13
N LYS A 195 -11.19 -2.37 -9.91
CA LYS A 195 -11.24 -2.50 -11.38
C LYS A 195 -9.87 -2.34 -12.02
N MET A 196 -9.18 -1.27 -11.68
CA MET A 196 -7.94 -0.86 -12.33
C MET A 196 -6.72 -1.63 -11.82
N ASP A 197 -6.61 -1.80 -10.50
CA ASP A 197 -5.43 -2.33 -9.82
C ASP A 197 -5.50 -3.85 -9.65
N PHE A 198 -6.71 -4.40 -9.49
CA PHE A 198 -6.93 -5.83 -9.26
C PHE A 198 -7.66 -6.53 -10.42
N GLY A 199 -8.06 -5.82 -11.48
CA GLY A 199 -8.68 -6.39 -12.67
C GLY A 199 -10.10 -6.93 -12.45
N ILE A 200 -10.78 -6.55 -11.37
CA ILE A 200 -12.10 -7.05 -11.00
C ILE A 200 -13.17 -6.16 -11.67
N ARG A 201 -13.79 -6.64 -12.74
CA ARG A 201 -14.71 -5.81 -13.57
C ARG A 201 -15.99 -5.39 -12.86
N ARG A 202 -16.54 -6.24 -12.00
CA ARG A 202 -17.79 -5.99 -11.24
C ARG A 202 -17.57 -6.27 -9.76
N PRO A 203 -16.81 -5.42 -9.06
CA PRO A 203 -16.42 -5.69 -7.68
C PRO A 203 -17.64 -5.65 -6.75
N ARG A 204 -17.70 -6.62 -5.84
CA ARG A 204 -18.66 -6.70 -4.73
C ARG A 204 -17.98 -6.24 -3.46
N ILE A 205 -18.54 -5.24 -2.81
CA ILE A 205 -17.94 -4.60 -1.63
C ILE A 205 -18.88 -4.81 -0.43
N ALA A 206 -18.34 -5.30 0.68
CA ALA A 206 -19.04 -5.33 1.96
C ALA A 206 -18.69 -4.07 2.77
N LEU A 207 -19.69 -3.40 3.32
CA LEU A 207 -19.53 -2.33 4.29
C LEU A 207 -19.91 -2.84 5.67
N LEU A 208 -19.01 -2.73 6.65
CA LEU A 208 -19.28 -3.11 8.03
C LEU A 208 -20.03 -2.00 8.77
N GLY A 209 -20.84 -2.39 9.71
CA GLY A 209 -21.56 -1.47 10.59
C GLY A 209 -20.62 -0.70 11.51
N ILE A 210 -21.07 0.48 11.95
CA ILE A 210 -20.37 1.29 12.94
C ILE A 210 -20.58 0.69 14.34
N ASN A 211 -21.84 0.36 14.63
CA ASN A 211 -22.27 -0.12 15.95
C ASN A 211 -22.34 -1.65 16.02
N PRO A 212 -22.26 -2.25 17.22
CA PRO A 212 -22.56 -3.65 17.41
C PRO A 212 -23.91 -4.03 16.80
N HIS A 213 -24.01 -5.20 16.17
CA HIS A 213 -25.21 -5.67 15.47
C HIS A 213 -25.78 -4.69 14.44
N SER A 214 -24.87 -3.84 13.85
CA SER A 214 -25.26 -2.76 12.91
C SER A 214 -26.38 -1.87 13.47
N GLY A 215 -26.26 -1.53 14.77
CA GLY A 215 -27.17 -0.63 15.47
C GLY A 215 -28.48 -1.22 15.95
N ASP A 216 -28.77 -2.50 15.64
CA ASP A 216 -30.00 -3.20 16.02
C ASP A 216 -31.27 -2.32 15.85
N ASN A 217 -31.51 -1.87 14.61
CA ASN A 217 -32.61 -0.97 14.21
C ASN A 217 -32.64 0.35 15.03
N GLY A 218 -31.48 0.87 15.42
CA GLY A 218 -31.34 2.11 16.17
C GLY A 218 -31.31 1.96 17.69
N THR A 219 -31.44 0.74 18.21
CA THR A 219 -31.39 0.48 19.65
C THR A 219 -29.99 0.68 20.23
N ILE A 220 -28.94 0.34 19.47
CA ILE A 220 -27.53 0.44 19.88
C ILE A 220 -26.81 1.58 19.11
N GLY A 221 -27.53 2.59 18.67
CA GLY A 221 -27.01 3.69 17.88
C GLY A 221 -27.73 3.81 16.55
N GLU A 222 -27.86 5.03 16.08
CA GLU A 222 -28.70 5.35 14.93
C GLU A 222 -27.91 5.54 13.62
N GLU A 223 -26.56 5.56 13.69
CA GLU A 223 -25.70 5.91 12.56
C GLU A 223 -25.81 4.91 11.41
N ASP A 224 -25.95 3.62 11.75
CA ASP A 224 -26.13 2.56 10.76
C ASP A 224 -27.44 2.75 9.97
N GLU A 225 -28.53 3.09 10.68
CA GLU A 225 -29.84 3.34 10.08
C GLU A 225 -29.91 4.66 9.31
N LYS A 226 -29.39 5.73 9.92
CA LYS A 226 -29.55 7.09 9.37
C LYS A 226 -28.50 7.46 8.32
N ILE A 227 -27.31 6.82 8.33
CA ILE A 227 -26.20 7.18 7.46
C ILE A 227 -25.80 6.01 6.54
N LEU A 228 -25.46 4.83 7.10
CA LEU A 228 -24.91 3.74 6.30
C LEU A 228 -25.96 3.13 5.36
N LYS A 229 -27.11 2.71 5.86
CA LYS A 229 -28.17 2.07 5.04
C LYS A 229 -28.61 2.94 3.86
N PRO A 230 -28.96 4.24 4.05
CA PRO A 230 -29.34 5.10 2.93
C PRO A 230 -28.23 5.27 1.89
N MET A 231 -26.98 5.36 2.34
CA MET A 231 -25.85 5.50 1.42
C MET A 231 -25.57 4.22 0.63
N ILE A 232 -25.67 3.06 1.27
CA ILE A 232 -25.54 1.77 0.59
C ILE A 232 -26.62 1.64 -0.49
N GLN A 233 -27.87 1.96 -0.15
CA GLN A 233 -28.97 1.92 -1.10
C GLN A 233 -28.77 2.88 -2.27
N GLU A 234 -28.37 4.13 -2.01
CA GLU A 234 -28.06 5.12 -3.06
C GLU A 234 -26.97 4.63 -4.02
N LEU A 235 -25.90 4.07 -3.47
CA LEU A 235 -24.77 3.57 -4.27
C LEU A 235 -25.17 2.33 -5.09
N PHE A 236 -25.96 1.43 -4.50
CA PHE A 236 -26.47 0.25 -5.17
C PHE A 236 -27.39 0.61 -6.34
N ASP A 237 -28.31 1.55 -6.15
CA ASP A 237 -29.22 2.04 -7.20
C ASP A 237 -28.47 2.73 -8.36
N LYS A 238 -27.31 3.30 -8.07
CA LYS A 238 -26.38 3.83 -9.07
C LYS A 238 -25.50 2.78 -9.75
N GLY A 239 -25.65 1.50 -9.38
CA GLY A 239 -24.95 0.38 -10.00
C GLY A 239 -23.62 -0.01 -9.36
N THR A 240 -23.28 0.54 -8.17
CA THR A 240 -22.14 0.10 -7.38
C THR A 240 -22.57 -1.06 -6.48
N LEU A 241 -21.95 -2.24 -6.62
CA LEU A 241 -22.31 -3.43 -5.87
C LEU A 241 -21.72 -3.37 -4.45
N VAL A 242 -22.30 -2.50 -3.63
CA VAL A 242 -21.99 -2.37 -2.20
C VAL A 242 -23.15 -2.89 -1.36
N TYR A 243 -22.82 -3.64 -0.32
CA TYR A 243 -23.78 -4.37 0.52
C TYR A 243 -23.47 -4.17 2.00
N GLY A 244 -24.49 -4.25 2.84
CA GLY A 244 -24.39 -4.09 4.29
C GLY A 244 -25.47 -3.15 4.83
N PRO A 245 -25.28 -2.48 5.98
CA PRO A 245 -24.13 -2.67 6.89
C PRO A 245 -24.16 -4.06 7.54
N TYR A 246 -23.00 -4.71 7.63
CA TYR A 246 -22.86 -6.02 8.26
C TYR A 246 -22.32 -5.88 9.69
N SER A 247 -22.86 -6.68 10.63
CA SER A 247 -22.26 -6.84 11.96
C SER A 247 -20.87 -7.47 11.82
N ALA A 248 -19.83 -6.77 12.25
CA ALA A 248 -18.44 -7.14 11.96
C ALA A 248 -18.04 -8.50 12.54
N ASP A 249 -18.45 -8.80 13.78
CA ASP A 249 -18.18 -10.06 14.47
C ASP A 249 -18.78 -11.26 13.72
N SER A 250 -20.06 -11.19 13.41
CA SER A 250 -20.79 -12.23 12.70
C SER A 250 -20.29 -12.38 11.26
N PHE A 251 -19.96 -11.27 10.60
CA PHE A 251 -19.45 -11.26 9.22
C PHE A 251 -18.12 -12.02 9.08
N PHE A 252 -17.16 -11.76 9.96
CA PHE A 252 -15.89 -12.50 9.95
C PHE A 252 -16.06 -13.90 10.55
N GLY A 253 -16.85 -14.07 11.62
CA GLY A 253 -17.10 -15.34 12.29
C GLY A 253 -17.77 -16.38 11.41
N SER A 254 -18.61 -15.95 10.46
CA SER A 254 -19.29 -16.82 9.48
C SER A 254 -18.53 -16.99 8.15
N ASN A 255 -17.30 -16.49 8.03
CA ASN A 255 -16.55 -16.41 6.77
C ASN A 255 -17.26 -15.58 5.67
N GLY A 256 -18.12 -14.66 6.03
CA GLY A 256 -18.84 -13.78 5.09
C GLY A 256 -17.92 -12.99 4.17
N HIS A 257 -16.70 -12.69 4.63
CA HIS A 257 -15.68 -11.99 3.87
C HIS A 257 -15.31 -12.66 2.53
N ARG A 258 -15.47 -13.98 2.41
CA ARG A 258 -15.15 -14.75 1.17
C ARG A 258 -16.12 -14.48 0.02
N ASN A 259 -17.26 -13.86 0.30
CA ASN A 259 -18.27 -13.54 -0.72
C ASN A 259 -18.04 -12.18 -1.39
N PHE A 260 -17.03 -11.44 -0.98
CA PHE A 260 -16.77 -10.07 -1.41
C PHE A 260 -15.34 -9.89 -1.89
N ASP A 261 -15.17 -8.96 -2.83
CA ASP A 261 -13.87 -8.62 -3.40
C ASP A 261 -13.11 -7.61 -2.53
N ALA A 262 -13.83 -6.85 -1.73
CA ALA A 262 -13.27 -5.99 -0.68
C ALA A 262 -14.26 -5.78 0.47
N ILE A 263 -13.69 -5.44 1.62
CA ILE A 263 -14.42 -5.09 2.83
C ILE A 263 -14.04 -3.65 3.20
N ILE A 264 -15.02 -2.85 3.57
CA ILE A 264 -14.79 -1.52 4.15
C ILE A 264 -15.20 -1.58 5.62
N ALA A 265 -14.22 -1.39 6.49
CA ALA A 265 -14.47 -1.28 7.92
C ALA A 265 -14.69 0.19 8.32
N ALA A 266 -15.47 0.41 9.37
CA ALA A 266 -15.78 1.74 9.86
C ALA A 266 -14.52 2.42 10.45
N TYR A 267 -13.66 1.67 11.15
CA TYR A 267 -12.47 2.20 11.80
C TYR A 267 -11.31 1.17 11.78
N HIS A 268 -10.13 1.64 12.14
CA HIS A 268 -8.86 0.95 12.03
C HIS A 268 -8.90 -0.49 12.59
N ASP A 269 -9.18 -0.66 13.87
CA ASP A 269 -9.03 -1.98 14.51
C ASP A 269 -10.14 -2.96 14.08
N GLN A 270 -11.34 -2.46 13.75
CA GLN A 270 -12.42 -3.29 13.20
C GLN A 270 -11.99 -4.02 11.90
N GLY A 271 -11.18 -3.35 11.08
CA GLY A 271 -10.68 -3.93 9.83
C GLY A 271 -9.35 -4.64 9.98
N LEU A 272 -8.40 -4.05 10.72
CA LEU A 272 -7.03 -4.55 10.73
C LEU A 272 -6.80 -5.72 11.66
N ILE A 273 -7.56 -5.87 12.76
CA ILE A 273 -7.46 -7.05 13.61
C ILE A 273 -7.79 -8.32 12.81
N PRO A 274 -8.99 -8.44 12.18
CA PRO A 274 -9.29 -9.63 11.38
C PRO A 274 -8.37 -9.76 10.16
N PHE A 275 -7.99 -8.66 9.50
CA PHE A 275 -7.05 -8.71 8.38
C PHE A 275 -5.72 -9.36 8.80
N LYS A 276 -5.08 -8.85 9.85
CA LYS A 276 -3.79 -9.36 10.32
C LYS A 276 -3.87 -10.80 10.83
N THR A 277 -4.97 -11.16 11.47
CA THR A 277 -5.22 -12.52 11.92
C THR A 277 -5.34 -13.50 10.76
N LEU A 278 -6.01 -13.11 9.68
CA LEU A 278 -6.25 -13.97 8.52
C LEU A 278 -5.09 -13.96 7.51
N SER A 279 -4.33 -12.87 7.43
CA SER A 279 -3.23 -12.74 6.45
C SER A 279 -1.95 -13.48 6.84
N PHE A 280 -1.80 -13.89 8.10
CA PHE A 280 -0.64 -14.65 8.61
C PHE A 280 0.72 -14.05 8.19
N GLY A 281 0.88 -12.73 8.30
CA GLY A 281 2.13 -12.03 7.97
C GLY A 281 2.39 -11.81 6.48
N LYS A 282 1.45 -12.16 5.60
CA LYS A 282 1.53 -11.88 4.14
C LYS A 282 0.82 -10.59 3.72
N GLY A 283 0.35 -9.82 4.69
CA GLY A 283 -0.34 -8.57 4.42
C GLY A 283 0.54 -7.54 3.72
N VAL A 284 -0.05 -6.83 2.77
CA VAL A 284 0.58 -5.71 2.07
C VAL A 284 -0.25 -4.47 2.29
N ASN A 285 0.40 -3.38 2.70
CA ASN A 285 -0.22 -2.07 2.73
C ASN A 285 -0.03 -1.41 1.35
N TYR A 286 -1.12 -1.29 0.61
CA TYR A 286 -1.19 -0.63 -0.67
C TYR A 286 -1.82 0.77 -0.52
N THR A 287 -1.20 1.80 -1.12
CA THR A 287 -1.79 3.14 -1.19
C THR A 287 -2.61 3.25 -2.47
N ALA A 288 -3.92 2.99 -2.35
CA ALA A 288 -4.86 3.08 -3.46
C ALA A 288 -5.24 4.53 -3.79
N GLY A 289 -5.84 4.76 -4.96
CA GLY A 289 -6.41 6.04 -5.38
C GLY A 289 -5.42 7.08 -5.90
N LEU A 290 -4.11 6.80 -5.87
CA LEU A 290 -3.08 7.68 -6.43
C LEU A 290 -2.67 7.25 -7.85
N ASN A 291 -2.15 8.18 -8.65
CA ASN A 291 -1.65 7.89 -10.00
C ASN A 291 -0.36 7.06 -10.02
N GLY A 292 0.43 7.04 -8.92
CA GLY A 292 1.59 6.16 -8.72
C GLY A 292 1.23 4.86 -8.01
N VAL A 293 2.00 3.80 -8.23
CA VAL A 293 1.86 2.53 -7.51
C VAL A 293 2.85 2.50 -6.35
N ARG A 294 2.31 2.43 -5.12
CA ARG A 294 3.15 2.27 -3.93
C ARG A 294 2.61 1.18 -3.02
N THR A 295 3.48 0.25 -2.66
CA THR A 295 3.23 -0.83 -1.70
C THR A 295 4.24 -0.81 -0.56
N SER A 296 3.90 -1.44 0.55
CA SER A 296 4.83 -1.68 1.67
C SER A 296 4.44 -2.94 2.43
N PRO A 297 5.38 -3.58 3.15
CA PRO A 297 5.05 -4.64 4.07
C PRO A 297 4.14 -4.15 5.21
N ASP A 298 3.43 -5.07 5.85
CA ASP A 298 2.51 -4.81 6.97
C ASP A 298 3.20 -4.94 8.35
N HIS A 299 4.47 -4.60 8.43
CA HIS A 299 5.23 -4.56 9.69
C HIS A 299 5.98 -3.25 9.86
N GLY A 300 6.38 -2.94 11.10
CA GLY A 300 7.18 -1.77 11.44
C GLY A 300 8.68 -2.02 11.35
N THR A 301 9.44 -1.14 12.00
CA THR A 301 10.93 -1.17 12.03
C THR A 301 11.50 -2.36 12.80
N ALA A 302 10.72 -3.00 13.69
CA ALA A 302 11.09 -4.17 14.48
C ALA A 302 12.52 -4.08 15.06
N PHE A 303 12.78 -2.99 15.78
CA PHE A 303 14.09 -2.69 16.36
C PHE A 303 14.64 -3.80 17.26
N GLU A 304 13.76 -4.57 17.91
CA GLU A 304 14.11 -5.66 18.80
C GLU A 304 14.85 -6.83 18.12
N ILE A 305 14.67 -6.99 16.81
CA ILE A 305 15.37 -8.03 16.02
C ILE A 305 16.36 -7.45 15.00
N ALA A 306 16.46 -6.12 14.91
CA ALA A 306 17.36 -5.47 13.96
C ALA A 306 18.83 -5.87 14.19
N GLY A 307 19.57 -6.09 13.13
CA GLY A 307 20.98 -6.49 13.17
C GLY A 307 21.24 -7.95 13.50
N LYS A 308 20.21 -8.75 13.84
CA LYS A 308 20.35 -10.16 14.20
C LYS A 308 20.29 -11.11 13.00
N GLY A 309 19.98 -10.63 11.82
CA GLY A 309 19.82 -11.46 10.62
C GLY A 309 18.60 -12.40 10.67
N GLN A 310 17.60 -12.10 11.51
CA GLN A 310 16.42 -12.94 11.75
C GLN A 310 15.14 -12.46 11.07
N ALA A 311 15.16 -11.26 10.47
CA ALA A 311 13.98 -10.71 9.84
C ALA A 311 13.55 -11.55 8.63
N ASP A 312 12.24 -11.87 8.58
CA ASP A 312 11.62 -12.61 7.48
C ASP A 312 11.28 -11.64 6.32
N PRO A 313 11.81 -11.87 5.11
CA PRO A 313 11.53 -11.02 3.95
C PRO A 313 10.17 -11.28 3.29
N SER A 314 9.37 -12.24 3.74
CA SER A 314 8.14 -12.68 3.06
C SER A 314 7.16 -11.55 2.81
N SER A 315 6.85 -10.74 3.81
CA SER A 315 5.93 -9.59 3.64
C SER A 315 6.47 -8.53 2.68
N PHE A 316 7.80 -8.27 2.68
CA PHE A 316 8.41 -7.35 1.72
C PHE A 316 8.37 -7.93 0.30
N LYS A 317 8.59 -9.23 0.14
CA LYS A 317 8.47 -9.94 -1.14
C LYS A 317 7.04 -9.88 -1.67
N GLU A 318 6.04 -10.09 -0.84
CA GLU A 318 4.63 -9.92 -1.20
C GLU A 318 4.33 -8.47 -1.64
N ALA A 319 4.89 -7.47 -0.96
CA ALA A 319 4.76 -6.07 -1.37
C ALA A 319 5.36 -5.81 -2.76
N VAL A 320 6.49 -6.45 -3.10
CA VAL A 320 7.10 -6.39 -4.43
C VAL A 320 6.18 -7.01 -5.49
N PHE A 321 5.69 -8.23 -5.27
CA PHE A 321 4.81 -8.91 -6.23
C PHE A 321 3.48 -8.18 -6.42
N THR A 322 2.87 -7.74 -5.33
CA THR A 322 1.62 -6.95 -5.37
C THR A 322 1.81 -5.66 -6.18
N GLY A 323 2.91 -4.93 -5.94
CA GLY A 323 3.22 -3.72 -6.69
C GLY A 323 3.39 -3.97 -8.19
N ILE A 324 4.12 -5.02 -8.56
CA ILE A 324 4.33 -5.44 -9.95
C ILE A 324 2.99 -5.82 -10.61
N GLN A 325 2.14 -6.59 -9.92
CA GLN A 325 0.85 -7.02 -10.44
C GLN A 325 -0.10 -5.82 -10.65
N ILE A 326 -0.18 -4.91 -9.67
CA ILE A 326 -0.97 -3.68 -9.79
C ILE A 326 -0.51 -2.84 -10.99
N TYR A 327 0.80 -2.67 -11.17
CA TYR A 327 1.32 -1.93 -12.31
C TYR A 327 0.94 -2.57 -13.66
N ARG A 328 1.02 -3.90 -13.76
CA ARG A 328 0.60 -4.65 -14.95
C ARG A 328 -0.88 -4.48 -15.22
N ASN A 329 -1.73 -4.65 -14.20
CA ASN A 329 -3.18 -4.49 -14.30
C ASN A 329 -3.56 -3.07 -14.75
N ARG A 330 -2.93 -2.02 -14.18
CA ARG A 330 -3.15 -0.63 -14.60
C ARG A 330 -2.83 -0.40 -16.07
N ARG A 331 -1.76 -0.99 -16.56
CA ARG A 331 -1.39 -0.90 -17.97
C ARG A 331 -2.42 -1.58 -18.86
N GLU A 332 -2.83 -2.79 -18.50
CA GLU A 332 -3.87 -3.53 -19.22
C GLU A 332 -5.20 -2.76 -19.21
N TYR A 333 -5.63 -2.29 -18.05
CA TYR A 333 -6.85 -1.50 -17.90
C TYR A 333 -6.83 -0.25 -18.80
N LYS A 334 -5.72 0.49 -18.82
CA LYS A 334 -5.56 1.66 -19.69
C LYS A 334 -5.65 1.30 -21.18
N GLU A 335 -5.11 0.17 -21.59
CA GLU A 335 -5.25 -0.29 -22.99
C GLU A 335 -6.70 -0.67 -23.32
N LEU A 336 -7.39 -1.37 -22.43
CA LEU A 336 -8.78 -1.80 -22.62
C LEU A 336 -9.75 -0.61 -22.75
N ILE A 337 -9.53 0.48 -22.03
CA ILE A 337 -10.43 1.65 -22.06
C ILE A 337 -10.12 2.64 -23.18
N LYS A 338 -9.04 2.48 -23.96
CA LYS A 338 -8.69 3.40 -25.05
C LYS A 338 -9.77 3.47 -26.15
N ASN A 339 -10.38 2.33 -26.46
CA ASN A 339 -11.42 2.23 -27.50
C ASN A 339 -12.63 1.47 -26.93
N PRO A 340 -13.42 2.08 -26.05
CA PRO A 340 -14.61 1.42 -25.52
C PRO A 340 -15.65 1.21 -26.62
N LEU A 341 -16.29 0.03 -26.63
CA LEU A 341 -17.43 -0.24 -27.51
C LEU A 341 -18.53 0.81 -27.24
N GLN A 342 -18.95 1.51 -28.29
CA GLN A 342 -20.06 2.45 -28.17
C GLN A 342 -21.36 1.68 -27.93
N LYS A 343 -22.14 2.08 -26.93
CA LYS A 343 -23.49 1.55 -26.72
C LYS A 343 -24.30 1.85 -27.98
N GLN A 344 -24.78 0.83 -28.68
CA GLN A 344 -25.77 1.01 -29.73
C GLN A 344 -27.02 1.69 -29.13
N LYS A 345 -27.40 2.83 -29.69
CA LYS A 345 -28.69 3.45 -29.35
C LYS A 345 -29.75 2.48 -29.86
N THR A 346 -30.42 1.76 -28.97
CA THR A 346 -31.64 1.03 -29.30
C THR A 346 -32.63 2.04 -29.87
N LYS A 347 -32.94 1.96 -31.17
CA LYS A 347 -34.06 2.67 -31.74
C LYS A 347 -35.29 2.26 -30.95
N LYS A 348 -35.92 3.22 -30.24
CA LYS A 348 -37.26 3.00 -29.72
C LYS A 348 -38.12 2.60 -30.91
N ALA A 349 -38.68 1.39 -30.91
CA ALA A 349 -39.73 1.05 -31.83
C ALA A 349 -40.87 2.04 -31.59
N SER A 350 -41.22 2.77 -32.64
CA SER A 350 -42.40 3.67 -32.72
C SER A 350 -43.68 2.83 -32.71
#